data_17548322e3c20e1d538fa608c9fe37eb
#
_entry.id   17548322e3c20e1d538fa608c9fe37eb
#
_cell.length_a   1.000
_cell.length_b   1.000
_cell.length_c   1.000
_cell.angle_alpha   90.00
_cell.angle_beta   90.00
_cell.angle_gamma   90.00
#
_symmetry.space_group_name_H-M   'P 1'
#
loop_
_entity.id
_entity.type
_entity.pdbx_description
1 polymer ?
#
loop_
_entity_poly.entity_id
_entity_poly.type
_entity_poly.pdbx_seq_one_letter_code
_entity_poly.pdbx_strand_id
1 'polypeptide(L)'
;MRSWIRLALVAPGLALLLTGAVASAHHSFSAEFDSNQPIQLHGTVKRVEWINPHTWIHLNNTDPDSTEEHGPWMVEGGTPNTLLRRGINRNSLEIGTEIIVTGYQSKDRLCDPTCRANGRDITFPDGRKLFMGSSGTGAPRDGSDDSEPPQQ
;
A
#
# COMPACT_ATOMS: atom_id res chain seq x y z
N MET A 1 -28.38 3.20 54.43
CA MET A 1 -28.79 3.72 53.09
C MET A 1 -27.75 4.52 52.33
N ARG A 2 -26.50 4.70 52.81
CA ARG A 2 -25.45 5.52 52.12
C ARG A 2 -24.47 4.74 51.26
N SER A 3 -24.46 3.41 51.37
CA SER A 3 -23.47 2.53 50.70
C SER A 3 -23.84 2.19 49.24
N TRP A 4 -25.11 2.14 48.94
CA TRP A 4 -25.62 1.73 47.61
C TRP A 4 -25.46 2.80 46.51
N ILE A 5 -25.45 4.08 46.93
CA ILE A 5 -25.32 5.20 45.99
C ILE A 5 -23.88 5.30 45.45
N ARG A 6 -22.88 4.85 46.23
CA ARG A 6 -21.47 4.88 45.82
C ARG A 6 -21.11 3.81 44.81
N LEU A 7 -21.78 2.66 44.86
CA LEU A 7 -21.58 1.60 43.85
C LEU A 7 -22.25 1.93 42.49
N ALA A 8 -23.37 2.66 42.51
CA ALA A 8 -24.09 3.02 41.28
C ALA A 8 -23.35 4.05 40.39
N LEU A 9 -22.41 4.83 40.98
CA LEU A 9 -21.63 5.84 40.25
C LEU A 9 -20.31 5.32 39.69
N VAL A 10 -19.81 4.17 40.17
CA VAL A 10 -18.56 3.58 39.70
C VAL A 10 -18.80 2.72 38.46
N ALA A 11 -19.96 2.08 38.33
CA ALA A 11 -20.27 1.19 37.21
C ALA A 11 -20.33 1.89 35.83
N PRO A 12 -20.97 3.08 35.69
CA PRO A 12 -20.95 3.78 34.38
C PRO A 12 -19.59 4.36 34.01
N GLY A 13 -18.75 4.72 35.00
CA GLY A 13 -17.40 5.22 34.73
C GLY A 13 -16.45 4.16 34.16
N LEU A 14 -16.57 2.92 34.62
CA LEU A 14 -15.75 1.81 34.14
C LEU A 14 -16.19 1.33 32.74
N ALA A 15 -17.48 1.42 32.42
CA ALA A 15 -18.00 1.08 31.10
C ALA A 15 -17.52 2.06 30.00
N LEU A 16 -17.30 3.33 30.33
CA LEU A 16 -16.77 4.31 29.37
C LEU A 16 -15.29 4.10 29.06
N LEU A 17 -14.52 3.49 29.96
CA LEU A 17 -13.10 3.22 29.75
C LEU A 17 -12.83 2.00 28.86
N LEU A 18 -13.83 1.15 28.61
CA LEU A 18 -13.72 -0.05 27.79
C LEU A 18 -14.11 0.17 26.34
N THR A 19 -14.60 1.35 25.95
CA THR A 19 -14.83 1.73 24.57
C THR A 19 -13.62 2.36 23.92
N GLY A 20 -12.42 1.89 24.25
CA GLY A 20 -11.21 2.18 23.48
C GLY A 20 -11.43 1.64 22.07
N ALA A 21 -11.92 2.49 21.15
CA ALA A 21 -11.95 2.18 19.75
C ALA A 21 -10.55 1.74 19.36
N VAL A 22 -10.40 0.53 18.85
CA VAL A 22 -9.21 0.14 18.11
C VAL A 22 -9.13 1.10 16.94
N ALA A 23 -8.32 2.15 17.10
CA ALA A 23 -7.95 3.01 15.99
C ALA A 23 -7.19 2.10 15.03
N SER A 24 -7.89 1.55 14.05
CA SER A 24 -7.26 0.88 12.92
C SER A 24 -6.48 1.96 12.18
N ALA A 25 -5.19 2.02 12.44
CA ALA A 25 -4.26 2.92 11.77
C ALA A 25 -3.94 2.39 10.36
N HIS A 26 -4.99 2.05 9.60
CA HIS A 26 -4.87 1.90 8.16
C HIS A 26 -5.00 3.31 7.58
N HIS A 27 -3.86 3.88 7.22
CA HIS A 27 -3.87 5.08 6.39
C HIS A 27 -4.73 4.78 5.17
N SER A 28 -5.78 5.58 4.95
CA SER A 28 -6.57 5.42 3.73
C SER A 28 -5.71 5.86 2.55
N PHE A 29 -5.81 5.16 1.42
CA PHE A 29 -5.15 5.56 0.16
C PHE A 29 -5.29 7.06 -0.09
N SER A 30 -6.52 7.58 0.05
CA SER A 30 -6.84 8.98 -0.18
C SER A 30 -6.17 9.97 0.78
N ALA A 31 -5.60 9.53 1.88
CA ALA A 31 -4.85 10.40 2.78
C ALA A 31 -3.41 10.63 2.28
N GLU A 32 -2.79 9.63 1.66
CA GLU A 32 -1.38 9.66 1.29
C GLU A 32 -1.13 9.75 -0.22
N PHE A 33 -2.02 9.19 -1.05
CA PHE A 33 -1.81 9.08 -2.50
C PHE A 33 -2.86 9.85 -3.29
N ASP A 34 -2.48 10.30 -4.49
CA ASP A 34 -3.33 11.10 -5.37
C ASP A 34 -3.87 10.26 -6.53
N SER A 35 -5.17 9.94 -6.50
CA SER A 35 -5.83 9.20 -7.57
C SER A 35 -5.84 9.90 -8.93
N ASN A 36 -5.59 11.21 -8.96
CA ASN A 36 -5.50 12.01 -10.18
C ASN A 36 -4.07 12.10 -10.74
N GLN A 37 -3.13 11.43 -10.08
CA GLN A 37 -1.73 11.36 -10.49
C GLN A 37 -1.32 9.89 -10.70
N PRO A 38 -1.86 9.22 -11.74
CA PRO A 38 -1.39 7.91 -12.13
C PRO A 38 0.06 8.00 -12.58
N ILE A 39 0.85 7.00 -12.23
CA ILE A 39 2.26 6.89 -12.61
C ILE A 39 2.54 5.56 -13.29
N GLN A 40 3.57 5.56 -14.14
CA GLN A 40 4.19 4.35 -14.67
C GLN A 40 5.69 4.45 -14.50
N LEU A 41 6.26 3.50 -13.76
CA LEU A 41 7.70 3.43 -13.48
C LEU A 41 8.27 2.21 -14.20
N HIS A 42 9.30 2.41 -14.98
CA HIS A 42 10.07 1.32 -15.59
C HIS A 42 11.46 1.27 -14.98
N GLY A 43 11.76 0.20 -14.29
CA GLY A 43 13.05 0.15 -13.59
C GLY A 43 13.38 -1.22 -13.01
N THR A 44 14.52 -1.25 -12.34
CA THR A 44 15.11 -2.46 -11.76
C THR A 44 14.85 -2.52 -10.26
N VAL A 45 14.37 -3.65 -9.79
CA VAL A 45 14.17 -3.93 -8.35
C VAL A 45 15.52 -3.87 -7.63
N LYS A 46 15.60 -3.04 -6.61
CA LYS A 46 16.78 -2.90 -5.75
C LYS A 46 16.64 -3.59 -4.41
N ARG A 47 15.43 -3.60 -3.86
CA ARG A 47 15.10 -4.21 -2.58
C ARG A 47 13.60 -4.43 -2.48
N VAL A 48 13.18 -5.47 -1.75
CA VAL A 48 11.78 -5.66 -1.36
C VAL A 48 11.72 -5.85 0.13
N GLU A 49 10.91 -5.05 0.81
CA GLU A 49 10.65 -5.15 2.24
C GLU A 49 9.31 -5.84 2.47
N TRP A 50 9.36 -7.05 3.02
CA TRP A 50 8.18 -7.85 3.38
C TRP A 50 7.82 -7.61 4.84
N ILE A 51 7.23 -6.45 5.13
CA ILE A 51 6.87 -6.02 6.48
C ILE A 51 5.37 -5.67 6.55
N ASN A 52 4.77 -5.75 7.75
CA ASN A 52 3.43 -5.26 7.98
C ASN A 52 3.47 -3.76 8.35
N PRO A 53 2.46 -2.98 8.00
CA PRO A 53 1.23 -3.37 7.29
C PRO A 53 1.36 -3.39 5.76
N HIS A 54 2.47 -2.98 5.16
CA HIS A 54 2.65 -2.86 3.73
C HIS A 54 3.98 -3.44 3.27
N THR A 55 3.95 -4.12 2.11
CA THR A 55 5.18 -4.47 1.40
C THR A 55 5.68 -3.25 0.64
N TRP A 56 7.02 -3.06 0.61
CA TRP A 56 7.63 -1.97 -0.14
C TRP A 56 8.59 -2.51 -1.19
N ILE A 57 8.43 -2.02 -2.42
CA ILE A 57 9.37 -2.31 -3.52
C ILE A 57 10.20 -1.06 -3.77
N HIS A 58 11.50 -1.20 -3.63
CA HIS A 58 12.47 -0.18 -3.99
C HIS A 58 12.97 -0.44 -5.39
N LEU A 59 12.79 0.50 -6.29
CA LEU A 59 13.27 0.43 -7.66
C LEU A 59 13.90 1.76 -8.09
N ASN A 60 14.73 1.73 -9.11
CA ASN A 60 15.15 2.94 -9.82
C ASN A 60 14.33 3.07 -11.09
N ASN A 61 13.65 4.21 -11.25
CA ASN A 61 13.04 4.57 -12.53
C ASN A 61 14.16 4.97 -13.51
N THR A 62 14.28 4.23 -14.59
CA THR A 62 15.34 4.39 -15.60
C THR A 62 14.78 4.61 -16.99
N ASP A 63 13.49 4.72 -17.15
CA ASP A 63 12.83 4.95 -18.44
C ASP A 63 13.14 6.36 -18.94
N PRO A 64 13.89 6.49 -20.04
CA PRO A 64 14.25 7.80 -20.58
C PRO A 64 13.04 8.60 -21.10
N ASP A 65 11.96 7.91 -21.43
CA ASP A 65 10.72 8.51 -21.94
C ASP A 65 9.71 8.78 -20.82
N SER A 66 10.06 8.44 -19.56
CA SER A 66 9.19 8.66 -18.42
C SER A 66 9.01 10.14 -18.12
N THR A 67 7.77 10.53 -17.83
CA THR A 67 7.44 11.85 -17.29
C THR A 67 7.68 11.91 -15.77
N GLU A 68 7.94 10.74 -15.16
CA GLU A 68 8.18 10.62 -13.73
C GLU A 68 9.65 10.87 -13.39
N GLU A 69 9.90 11.28 -12.14
CA GLU A 69 11.25 11.53 -11.65
C GLU A 69 12.16 10.32 -11.83
N HIS A 70 13.33 10.52 -12.44
CA HIS A 70 14.34 9.46 -12.55
C HIS A 70 15.00 9.22 -11.19
N GLY A 71 15.40 7.98 -10.94
CA GLY A 71 16.10 7.62 -9.71
C GLY A 71 15.30 6.71 -8.78
N PRO A 72 15.52 6.82 -7.46
CA PRO A 72 14.95 5.88 -6.51
C PRO A 72 13.48 6.15 -6.21
N TRP A 73 12.68 5.12 -6.33
CA TRP A 73 11.28 5.08 -5.93
C TRP A 73 11.03 4.02 -4.88
N MET A 74 10.14 4.31 -3.97
CA MET A 74 9.63 3.40 -2.95
C MET A 74 8.13 3.21 -3.19
N VAL A 75 7.76 2.02 -3.64
CA VAL A 75 6.40 1.69 -4.07
C VAL A 75 5.75 0.80 -3.02
N GLU A 76 4.65 1.31 -2.46
CA GLU A 76 3.83 0.59 -1.49
C GLU A 76 2.95 -0.45 -2.17
N GLY A 77 2.95 -1.66 -1.65
CA GLY A 77 2.03 -2.73 -2.05
C GLY A 77 1.12 -3.17 -0.91
N GLY A 78 0.34 -4.19 -1.16
CA GLY A 78 -0.50 -4.81 -0.15
C GLY A 78 0.29 -5.44 1.00
N THR A 79 -0.42 -5.92 2.02
CA THR A 79 0.24 -6.63 3.13
C THR A 79 0.93 -7.89 2.61
N PRO A 80 2.02 -8.36 3.23
CA PRO A 80 2.68 -9.61 2.87
C PRO A 80 1.71 -10.79 2.73
N ASN A 81 0.78 -10.91 3.67
CA ASN A 81 -0.22 -11.98 3.64
C ASN A 81 -1.19 -11.88 2.46
N THR A 82 -1.56 -10.67 2.07
CA THR A 82 -2.42 -10.46 0.90
C THR A 82 -1.68 -10.85 -0.38
N LEU A 83 -0.43 -10.44 -0.52
CA LEU A 83 0.38 -10.78 -1.68
C LEU A 83 0.64 -12.28 -1.79
N LEU A 84 0.95 -12.95 -0.68
CA LEU A 84 1.13 -14.41 -0.64
C LEU A 84 -0.13 -15.16 -1.11
N ARG A 85 -1.33 -14.73 -0.70
CA ARG A 85 -2.59 -15.33 -1.17
C ARG A 85 -2.82 -15.15 -2.68
N ARG A 86 -2.18 -14.16 -3.29
CA ARG A 86 -2.22 -13.87 -4.73
C ARG A 86 -1.07 -14.52 -5.50
N GLY A 87 -0.27 -15.34 -4.84
CA GLY A 87 0.87 -16.04 -5.43
C GLY A 87 2.14 -15.20 -5.53
N ILE A 88 2.14 -13.98 -4.99
CA ILE A 88 3.34 -13.14 -4.93
C ILE A 88 4.09 -13.45 -3.64
N ASN A 89 5.30 -13.94 -3.75
CA ASN A 89 6.16 -14.28 -2.62
C ASN A 89 7.54 -13.62 -2.78
N ARG A 90 8.44 -13.89 -1.83
CA ARG A 90 9.79 -13.29 -1.83
C ARG A 90 10.61 -13.60 -3.09
N ASN A 91 10.32 -14.72 -3.76
CA ASN A 91 11.02 -15.12 -4.99
C ASN A 91 10.34 -14.57 -6.26
N SER A 92 9.17 -13.94 -6.14
CA SER A 92 8.48 -13.35 -7.28
C SER A 92 9.13 -12.08 -7.79
N LEU A 93 9.89 -11.39 -6.93
CA LEU A 93 10.54 -10.11 -7.21
C LEU A 93 11.99 -10.18 -6.75
N GLU A 94 12.83 -10.78 -7.56
CA GLU A 94 14.25 -10.87 -7.28
C GLU A 94 14.95 -9.52 -7.52
N ILE A 95 15.98 -9.24 -6.72
CA ILE A 95 16.84 -8.07 -6.94
C ILE A 95 17.46 -8.15 -8.32
N GLY A 96 17.43 -7.05 -9.06
CA GLY A 96 17.90 -6.99 -10.44
C GLY A 96 16.82 -7.28 -11.49
N THR A 97 15.62 -7.73 -11.09
CA THR A 97 14.51 -7.92 -12.02
C THR A 97 14.07 -6.57 -12.57
N GLU A 98 13.94 -6.48 -13.87
CA GLU A 98 13.33 -5.34 -14.54
C GLU A 98 11.82 -5.48 -14.52
N ILE A 99 11.12 -4.41 -14.12
CA ILE A 99 9.65 -4.40 -14.01
C ILE A 99 9.09 -3.06 -14.45
N ILE A 100 7.84 -3.09 -14.89
CA ILE A 100 7.01 -1.90 -15.02
C ILE A 100 6.00 -1.92 -13.87
N VAL A 101 5.94 -0.83 -13.11
CA VAL A 101 4.97 -0.65 -12.03
C VAL A 101 4.01 0.46 -12.41
N THR A 102 2.71 0.18 -12.36
CA THR A 102 1.67 1.20 -12.42
C THR A 102 1.13 1.49 -11.02
N GLY A 103 0.67 2.71 -10.81
CA GLY A 103 0.16 3.11 -9.50
C GLY A 103 -0.17 4.59 -9.42
N TYR A 104 -0.04 5.15 -8.23
CA TYR A 104 -0.38 6.54 -7.94
C TYR A 104 0.69 7.20 -7.09
N GLN A 105 1.05 8.43 -7.44
CA GLN A 105 2.05 9.21 -6.73
C GLN A 105 1.56 9.64 -5.34
N SER A 106 2.49 9.80 -4.39
CA SER A 106 2.19 10.40 -3.10
C SER A 106 1.82 11.88 -3.25
N LYS A 107 0.88 12.35 -2.44
CA LYS A 107 0.38 13.73 -2.48
C LYS A 107 1.43 14.77 -2.12
N ASP A 108 2.37 14.41 -1.26
CA ASP A 108 3.46 15.29 -0.86
C ASP A 108 4.49 15.51 -1.99
N ARG A 109 4.51 14.62 -2.99
CA ARG A 109 5.43 14.65 -4.14
C ARG A 109 6.91 14.80 -3.76
N LEU A 110 7.26 14.45 -2.53
CA LEU A 110 8.63 14.52 -2.06
C LEU A 110 9.45 13.39 -2.65
N CYS A 111 10.57 13.77 -3.27
CA CYS A 111 11.54 12.85 -3.90
C CYS A 111 12.94 12.96 -3.28
N ASP A 112 13.06 13.46 -2.06
CA ASP A 112 14.34 13.58 -1.35
C ASP A 112 14.31 12.75 -0.06
N PRO A 113 15.07 11.67 0.03
CA PRO A 113 15.96 11.10 -1.02
C PRO A 113 15.26 10.14 -2.01
N THR A 114 13.97 9.86 -1.84
CA THR A 114 13.25 8.83 -2.60
C THR A 114 11.81 9.25 -2.83
N CYS A 115 11.36 9.15 -4.08
CA CYS A 115 9.96 9.35 -4.42
C CYS A 115 9.10 8.21 -3.85
N ARG A 116 7.81 8.49 -3.59
CA ARG A 116 6.87 7.51 -3.04
C ARG A 116 5.64 7.34 -3.93
N ALA A 117 5.19 6.10 -4.03
CA ALA A 117 3.98 5.74 -4.75
C ALA A 117 3.22 4.60 -4.06
N ASN A 118 1.94 4.49 -4.34
CA ASN A 118 1.15 3.29 -4.10
C ASN A 118 1.12 2.48 -5.40
N GLY A 119 1.63 1.25 -5.35
CA GLY A 119 1.67 0.37 -6.51
C GLY A 119 0.36 -0.37 -6.70
N ARG A 120 -0.04 -0.50 -7.96
CA ARG A 120 -1.22 -1.25 -8.36
C ARG A 120 -0.83 -2.55 -9.03
N ASP A 121 -0.14 -2.49 -10.15
CA ASP A 121 0.25 -3.64 -10.93
C ASP A 121 1.73 -3.64 -11.22
N ILE A 122 2.27 -4.85 -11.32
CA ILE A 122 3.62 -5.12 -11.82
C ILE A 122 3.50 -5.88 -13.12
N THR A 123 4.19 -5.40 -14.15
CA THR A 123 4.36 -6.13 -15.41
C THR A 123 5.83 -6.55 -15.54
N PHE A 124 6.06 -7.83 -15.81
CA PHE A 124 7.37 -8.41 -16.04
C PHE A 124 7.76 -8.37 -17.53
N PRO A 125 9.03 -8.54 -17.88
CA PRO A 125 9.48 -8.55 -19.26
C PRO A 125 8.84 -9.66 -20.14
N ASP A 126 8.38 -10.75 -19.51
CA ASP A 126 7.66 -11.84 -20.17
C ASP A 126 6.17 -11.55 -20.38
N GLY A 127 5.72 -10.36 -20.02
CA GLY A 127 4.32 -9.92 -20.13
C GLY A 127 3.41 -10.36 -19.01
N ARG A 128 3.88 -11.16 -18.04
CA ARG A 128 3.08 -11.49 -16.86
C ARG A 128 2.77 -10.25 -16.05
N LYS A 129 1.53 -10.16 -15.58
CA LYS A 129 1.07 -9.11 -14.68
C LYS A 129 0.76 -9.68 -13.31
N LEU A 130 1.09 -8.94 -12.26
CA LEU A 130 0.74 -9.26 -10.88
C LEU A 130 0.10 -8.03 -10.23
N PHE A 131 -1.11 -8.20 -9.72
CA PHE A 131 -1.76 -7.16 -8.93
C PHE A 131 -1.17 -7.12 -7.51
N MET A 132 -0.47 -6.06 -7.19
CA MET A 132 0.17 -5.86 -5.89
C MET A 132 -0.58 -4.93 -4.94
N GLY A 133 -1.63 -4.29 -5.42
CA GLY A 133 -2.43 -3.36 -4.61
C GLY A 133 -3.20 -4.07 -3.49
N SER A 134 -3.73 -3.30 -2.57
CA SER A 134 -4.62 -3.80 -1.51
C SER A 134 -6.07 -3.45 -1.86
N SER A 135 -6.94 -4.45 -1.88
CA SER A 135 -8.37 -4.28 -2.13
C SER A 135 -9.11 -3.45 -1.06
N GLY A 136 -8.45 -3.14 0.06
CA GLY A 136 -9.03 -2.34 1.16
C GLY A 136 -8.51 -0.91 1.24
N THR A 137 -7.65 -0.47 0.33
CA THR A 137 -7.01 0.86 0.42
C THR A 137 -7.86 2.01 -0.12
N GLY A 138 -8.90 1.71 -0.91
CA GLY A 138 -9.70 2.74 -1.60
C GLY A 138 -9.04 3.32 -2.84
N ALA A 139 -7.96 2.70 -3.35
CA ALA A 139 -7.37 3.05 -4.63
C ALA A 139 -8.39 2.84 -5.75
N PRO A 140 -8.47 3.75 -6.76
CA PRO A 140 -9.38 3.60 -7.88
C PRO A 140 -9.12 2.33 -8.67
N ARG A 141 -10.18 1.74 -9.22
CA ARG A 141 -10.10 0.69 -10.23
C ARG A 141 -10.09 1.33 -11.60
N ASP A 142 -9.12 0.98 -12.42
CA ASP A 142 -9.11 1.42 -13.81
C ASP A 142 -9.79 0.43 -14.78
N GLY A 143 -10.18 -0.74 -14.27
CA GLY A 143 -10.84 -1.77 -15.07
C GLY A 143 -9.94 -2.45 -16.11
N SER A 144 -8.65 -2.18 -16.09
CA SER A 144 -7.70 -2.69 -17.08
C SER A 144 -7.17 -4.09 -16.75
N ASP A 145 -7.48 -4.62 -15.55
CA ASP A 145 -6.91 -5.88 -15.07
C ASP A 145 -7.98 -6.81 -14.50
N ASP A 146 -8.20 -7.93 -15.20
CA ASP A 146 -9.07 -9.02 -14.75
C ASP A 146 -8.53 -9.75 -13.51
N SER A 147 -7.27 -9.51 -13.11
CA SER A 147 -6.66 -10.08 -11.91
C SER A 147 -7.05 -9.35 -10.62
N GLU A 148 -7.67 -8.18 -10.74
CA GLU A 148 -8.13 -7.43 -9.56
C GLU A 148 -9.37 -8.09 -8.96
N PRO A 149 -9.30 -8.58 -7.71
CA PRO A 149 -10.45 -9.23 -7.09
C PRO A 149 -11.63 -8.26 -6.90
N PRO A 150 -12.89 -8.73 -7.01
CA PRO A 150 -14.07 -7.92 -6.72
C PRO A 150 -13.99 -7.28 -5.34
N GLN A 151 -14.37 -6.03 -5.22
CA GLN A 151 -14.52 -5.39 -3.90
C GLN A 151 -15.70 -6.06 -3.18
N GLN A 152 -15.48 -6.49 -1.95
CA GLN A 152 -16.52 -6.96 -1.05
C GLN A 152 -17.18 -5.78 -0.34
#